data_ae312bcd217239b3ec6b8f0ba5cf3864
#
_entry.id   ae312bcd217239b3ec6b8f0ba5cf3864
#
_cell.length_a   1.000
_cell.length_b   1.000
_cell.length_c   1.000
_cell.angle_alpha   90.00
_cell.angle_beta   90.00
_cell.angle_gamma   90.00
#
_symmetry.space_group_name_H-M   'P 1'
#
loop_
_entity.id
_entity.type
_entity.pdbx_description
1 polymer ?
#
loop_
_entity_poly.entity_id
_entity_poly.type
_entity_poly.pdbx_seq_one_letter_code
_entity_poly.pdbx_strand_id
1 'polypeptide(L)'
;MYVIIVYDTEHDNCVKLHKQLKKYLFWNQNSVFEGTVTVAQYAKIKHILEETRAENSHITFYSIENEKFLRREEQGSAKGNVSNIL
;
A
#
# COMPACT_ATOMS: atom_id res chain seq x y z
N MET A 1 -7.42 -11.20 2.00
CA MET A 1 -6.11 -11.03 2.66
C MET A 1 -5.83 -9.55 2.91
N TYR A 2 -5.07 -9.27 3.93
CA TYR A 2 -4.66 -7.89 4.22
C TYR A 2 -3.23 -7.67 3.73
N VAL A 3 -2.98 -6.54 3.09
CA VAL A 3 -1.65 -6.26 2.57
C VAL A 3 -1.18 -4.88 3.02
N ILE A 4 0.12 -4.76 3.18
CA ILE A 4 0.78 -3.49 3.48
C ILE A 4 1.90 -3.35 2.45
N ILE A 5 1.92 -2.22 1.76
CA ILE A 5 2.90 -1.97 0.71
C ILE A 5 3.68 -0.72 1.06
N VAL A 6 4.99 -0.87 1.09
CA VAL A 6 5.91 0.22 1.43
C VAL A 6 6.85 0.40 0.25
N TYR A 7 7.03 1.64 -0.20
CA TYR A 7 7.94 1.89 -1.31
C TYR A 7 8.88 3.04 -1.01
N ASP A 8 10.04 2.99 -1.64
CA ASP A 8 11.09 3.99 -1.52
C ASP A 8 11.58 4.30 -2.94
N THR A 9 11.42 5.54 -3.37
CA THR A 9 11.77 5.96 -4.72
C THR A 9 11.83 7.48 -4.78
N GLU A 10 12.29 8.02 -5.90
CA GLU A 10 12.34 9.47 -6.10
C GLU A 10 10.93 10.05 -6.27
N HIS A 11 10.82 11.36 -6.11
CA HIS A 11 9.54 12.06 -6.04
C HIS A 11 8.59 11.75 -7.20
N ASP A 12 9.05 11.86 -8.43
CA ASP A 12 8.17 11.67 -9.59
C ASP A 12 7.59 10.27 -9.63
N ASN A 13 8.40 9.28 -9.27
CA ASN A 13 7.93 7.90 -9.23
C ASN A 13 7.02 7.67 -8.04
N CYS A 14 7.25 8.34 -6.91
CA CYS A 14 6.33 8.30 -5.78
C CYS A 14 4.93 8.70 -6.19
N VAL A 15 4.80 9.78 -6.95
CA VAL A 15 3.51 10.27 -7.42
C VAL A 15 2.81 9.21 -8.26
N LYS A 16 3.56 8.56 -9.15
CA LYS A 16 3.00 7.52 -10.03
C LYS A 16 2.52 6.31 -9.24
N LEU A 17 3.33 5.84 -8.30
CA LEU A 17 2.96 4.70 -7.47
C LEU A 17 1.77 5.02 -6.59
N HIS A 18 1.75 6.19 -5.99
CA HIS A 18 0.63 6.65 -5.18
C HIS A 18 -0.68 6.63 -5.97
N LYS A 19 -0.64 7.14 -7.20
CA LYS A 19 -1.81 7.20 -8.05
C LYS A 19 -2.38 5.81 -8.35
N GLN A 20 -1.51 4.83 -8.53
CA GLN A 20 -1.96 3.46 -8.77
C GLN A 20 -2.50 2.81 -7.51
N LEU A 21 -1.78 2.97 -6.40
CA LEU A 21 -2.13 2.28 -5.16
C LEU A 21 -3.44 2.79 -4.54
N LYS A 22 -3.73 4.07 -4.66
CA LYS A 22 -4.95 4.61 -4.07
C LYS A 22 -6.23 4.07 -4.70
N LYS A 23 -6.13 3.40 -5.83
CA LYS A 23 -7.28 2.75 -6.47
C LYS A 23 -7.73 1.51 -5.71
N TYR A 24 -6.84 0.92 -4.93
CA TYR A 24 -7.07 -0.37 -4.28
C TYR A 24 -6.93 -0.33 -2.77
N LEU A 25 -6.11 0.58 -2.26
CA LEU A 25 -5.70 0.56 -0.86
C LEU A 25 -5.84 1.95 -0.24
N PHE A 26 -5.73 1.99 1.08
CA PHE A 26 -5.76 3.24 1.83
C PHE A 26 -4.35 3.76 2.04
N TRP A 27 -4.18 5.05 1.79
CA TRP A 27 -2.93 5.72 2.05
C TRP A 27 -2.82 5.97 3.56
N ASN A 28 -1.85 5.33 4.18
CA ASN A 28 -1.63 5.46 5.61
C ASN A 28 -0.77 6.70 5.91
N GLN A 29 0.44 6.69 5.40
CA GLN A 29 1.36 7.81 5.56
C GLN A 29 2.52 7.67 4.59
N ASN A 30 3.14 8.80 4.23
CA ASN A 30 4.32 8.80 3.35
C ASN A 30 4.16 7.84 2.18
N SER A 31 4.97 6.80 2.15
CA SER A 31 4.96 5.79 1.08
C SER A 31 4.43 4.46 1.57
N VAL A 32 3.36 4.50 2.36
CA VAL A 32 2.75 3.30 2.96
C VAL A 32 1.28 3.24 2.59
N PHE A 33 0.89 2.13 1.97
CA PHE A 33 -0.51 1.83 1.65
C PHE A 33 -0.89 0.51 2.28
N GLU A 34 -2.15 0.37 2.66
CA GLU A 34 -2.63 -0.87 3.26
C GLU A 34 -4.11 -1.08 2.99
N GLY A 35 -4.55 -2.31 3.10
CA GLY A 35 -5.96 -2.62 2.96
C GLY A 35 -6.21 -4.09 2.66
N THR A 36 -7.50 -4.41 2.55
CA THR A 36 -7.95 -5.76 2.24
C THR A 36 -8.12 -5.90 0.74
N VAL A 37 -7.55 -6.95 0.18
CA VAL A 37 -7.67 -7.25 -1.24
C VAL A 37 -7.89 -8.75 -1.43
N THR A 38 -8.40 -9.11 -2.59
CA THR A 38 -8.46 -10.51 -2.99
C THR A 38 -7.10 -10.96 -3.51
N VAL A 39 -6.91 -12.27 -3.62
CA VAL A 39 -5.68 -12.82 -4.20
C VAL A 39 -5.46 -12.29 -5.61
N ALA A 40 -6.53 -12.23 -6.39
CA ALA A 40 -6.46 -11.73 -7.77
C ALA A 40 -6.08 -10.25 -7.82
N GLN A 41 -6.65 -9.44 -6.94
CA GLN A 41 -6.31 -8.01 -6.85
C GLN A 41 -4.86 -7.82 -6.44
N TYR A 42 -4.38 -8.64 -5.51
CA TYR A 42 -3.00 -8.55 -5.05
C TYR A 42 -2.03 -8.84 -6.20
N ALA A 43 -2.31 -9.89 -6.96
CA ALA A 43 -1.48 -10.22 -8.12
C ALA A 43 -1.47 -9.07 -9.13
N LYS A 44 -2.64 -8.46 -9.37
CA LYS A 44 -2.76 -7.33 -10.28
C LYS A 44 -1.97 -6.13 -9.79
N ILE A 45 -2.06 -5.84 -8.50
CA ILE A 45 -1.31 -4.72 -7.90
C ILE A 45 0.19 -4.92 -8.10
N LYS A 46 0.69 -6.12 -7.80
CA LYS A 46 2.12 -6.39 -7.95
C LYS A 46 2.58 -6.22 -9.40
N HIS A 47 1.76 -6.65 -10.34
CA HIS A 47 2.07 -6.49 -11.76
C HIS A 47 2.12 -5.02 -12.17
N ILE A 48 1.11 -4.24 -11.75
CA ILE A 48 1.04 -2.82 -12.07
C ILE A 48 2.24 -2.08 -11.48
N LEU A 49 2.60 -2.40 -10.25
CA LEU A 49 3.72 -1.72 -9.59
C LEU A 49 5.04 -2.08 -10.26
N GLU A 50 5.21 -3.32 -10.69
CA GLU A 50 6.43 -3.71 -11.39
C GLU A 50 6.60 -2.92 -12.68
N GLU A 51 5.50 -2.63 -13.38
CA GLU A 51 5.55 -1.86 -14.61
C GLU A 51 5.66 -0.36 -14.39
N THR A 52 5.23 0.12 -13.22
CA THR A 52 5.19 1.56 -12.94
C THR A 52 6.44 2.04 -12.23
N ARG A 53 7.09 1.18 -11.47
CA ARG A 53 8.21 1.59 -10.63
C ARG A 53 9.44 1.97 -11.45
N ALA A 54 10.20 2.92 -10.91
CA ALA A 54 11.48 3.27 -11.47
C ALA A 54 12.51 2.17 -11.22
N GLU A 55 13.54 2.12 -12.06
CA GLU A 55 14.53 1.06 -11.97
C GLU A 55 15.23 1.00 -10.64
N ASN A 56 15.51 2.16 -10.06
CA ASN A 56 16.19 2.26 -8.77
C ASN A 56 15.24 2.34 -7.57
N SER A 57 13.96 2.01 -7.78
CA SER A 57 12.99 2.03 -6.69
C SER A 57 12.99 0.70 -5.95
N HIS A 58 12.42 0.74 -4.74
CA HIS A 58 12.30 -0.45 -3.91
C HIS A 58 10.89 -0.52 -3.35
N ILE A 59 10.25 -1.67 -3.49
CA ILE A 59 8.88 -1.88 -2.99
C ILE A 59 8.86 -3.15 -2.15
N THR A 60 8.32 -3.05 -0.95
CA THR A 60 8.19 -4.19 -0.05
C THR A 60 6.71 -4.49 0.17
N PHE A 61 6.36 -5.76 0.06
CA PHE A 61 5.00 -6.24 0.23
C PHE A 61 4.92 -7.12 1.47
N TYR A 62 3.99 -6.79 2.36
CA TYR A 62 3.64 -7.63 3.50
C TYR A 62 2.21 -8.10 3.30
N SER A 63 1.95 -9.37 3.56
CA SER A 63 0.59 -9.87 3.44
C SER A 63 0.26 -10.84 4.57
N ILE A 64 -1.00 -10.80 4.98
CA ILE A 64 -1.55 -11.71 5.98
C ILE A 64 -2.79 -12.32 5.36
N GLU A 65 -2.77 -13.63 5.15
CA GLU A 65 -3.88 -14.29 4.48
C GLU A 65 -5.17 -14.22 5.28
N ASN A 66 -5.09 -14.49 6.58
CA ASN A 66 -6.26 -14.45 7.46
C ASN A 66 -6.18 -13.22 8.35
N GLU A 67 -7.06 -12.26 8.10
CA GLU A 67 -7.07 -11.00 8.83
C GLU A 67 -7.36 -11.16 10.32
N LYS A 68 -7.88 -12.31 10.72
CA LYS A 68 -8.11 -12.59 12.14
C LYS A 68 -6.82 -12.57 12.95
N PHE A 69 -5.69 -12.80 12.31
CA PHE A 69 -4.39 -12.79 12.96
C PHE A 69 -3.71 -11.44 12.93
N LEU A 70 -4.33 -10.46 12.27
CA LEU A 70 -3.76 -9.12 12.19
C LEU A 70 -4.12 -8.33 13.44
N ARG A 71 -3.12 -7.71 14.04
CA ARG A 71 -3.33 -6.67 15.04
C ARG A 71 -2.79 -5.38 14.47
N ARG A 72 -3.67 -4.39 14.35
CA ARG A 72 -3.30 -3.10 13.81
C ARG A 72 -3.68 -2.02 14.81
N GLU A 73 -2.70 -1.25 15.24
CA GLU A 73 -2.89 -0.18 16.20
C GLU A 73 -2.22 1.08 15.70
N GLU A 74 -2.78 2.23 16.04
CA GLU A 74 -2.25 3.52 15.66
C GLU A 74 -2.21 4.46 16.84
N GLN A 75 -1.22 5.35 16.82
CA GLN A 75 -1.16 6.46 17.75
C GLN A 75 -0.90 7.72 16.93
N GLY A 76 -1.48 8.83 17.36
CA GLY A 76 -1.34 10.09 16.66
C GLY A 76 -2.39 10.26 15.59
N SER A 77 -2.15 11.20 14.67
CA SER A 77 -3.08 11.52 13.59
C SER A 77 -2.58 10.93 12.28
N ALA A 78 -3.47 10.21 11.58
CA ALA A 78 -3.15 9.69 10.27
C ALA A 78 -3.06 10.84 9.28
N LYS A 79 -2.04 10.82 8.41
CA LYS A 79 -1.86 11.86 7.39
C LYS A 79 -2.73 11.63 6.17
N GLY A 80 -3.13 10.41 5.95
CA GLY A 80 -3.83 10.07 4.74
C GLY A 80 -5.29 10.39 4.81
N ASN A 81 -6.10 9.39 5.04
CA ASN A 81 -7.55 9.48 5.00
C ASN A 81 -8.12 9.39 6.40
N VAL A 82 -8.75 10.47 6.85
CA VAL A 82 -9.34 10.48 8.20
C VAL A 82 -10.48 9.51 8.35
N SER A 83 -11.11 9.12 7.26
CA SER A 83 -12.23 8.18 7.32
C SER A 83 -11.80 6.76 7.67
N ASN A 84 -10.53 6.47 7.63
CA ASN A 84 -10.04 5.14 7.97
C ASN A 84 -9.86 4.95 9.46
N ILE A 85 -10.18 5.94 10.21
CA ILE A 85 -10.13 5.85 11.67
C ILE A 85 -11.29 5.00 12.11
N LEU A 86 -11.01 3.99 12.77
CA LEU A 86 -12.02 3.01 13.14
C LEU A 86 -12.30 3.03 14.61
#